data_3b06352bc6aeb9e34277ba694ef08a60
#
_entry.id   3b06352bc6aeb9e34277ba694ef08a60
#
_cell.length_a   1.000
_cell.length_b   1.000
_cell.length_c   1.000
_cell.angle_alpha   90.00
_cell.angle_beta   90.00
_cell.angle_gamma   90.00
#
_symmetry.space_group_name_H-M   'P 1'
#
loop_
_entity.id
_entity.type
_entity.pdbx_description
1 polymer ?
#
loop_
_entity_poly.entity_id
_entity_poly.type
_entity_poly.pdbx_seq_one_letter_code
_entity_poly.pdbx_strand_id
1 'polypeptide(L)'
;MISPQRLPASLTPLDVALAALTRDLAPVAPTELQLTDALGCIAAQMPPLKPHPPHDVAAADGWALRANDLVGASSYSPLPLATSPVWVEAGDRMPEACDCVLDSGSVDLSGPLVQVVAEAIPGQGVRRAGGDIAGGTAVAEAGRRVLPRDLLIARAAGLQKLSVRRPRVRVVNDPGPGESVTAHLIAEGARKAGTDVTCVVAASRDTASIANALDTGGCDLLLTVGGSG
;
A
#
# COMPACT_ATOMS: atom_id res chain seq x y z
N MET A 1 15.46 51.59 -14.91
CA MET A 1 15.06 51.22 -16.29
C MET A 1 14.87 49.70 -16.29
N ILE A 2 13.63 49.27 -16.40
CA ILE A 2 13.28 47.85 -16.48
C ILE A 2 13.56 47.42 -17.92
N SER A 3 14.48 46.49 -18.09
CA SER A 3 14.76 45.92 -19.43
C SER A 3 13.52 45.19 -19.94
N PRO A 4 13.05 45.45 -21.16
CA PRO A 4 11.86 44.81 -21.68
C PRO A 4 12.14 43.30 -21.77
N GLN A 5 11.25 42.49 -21.21
CA GLN A 5 11.29 41.06 -21.28
C GLN A 5 11.18 40.63 -22.77
N ARG A 6 12.28 40.17 -23.35
CA ARG A 6 12.25 39.61 -24.71
C ARG A 6 11.62 38.24 -24.67
N LEU A 7 10.49 38.08 -25.31
CA LEU A 7 9.92 36.78 -25.61
C LEU A 7 10.92 35.99 -26.47
N PRO A 8 11.12 34.68 -26.16
CA PRO A 8 12.01 33.85 -26.96
C PRO A 8 11.50 33.79 -28.40
N ALA A 9 12.43 33.81 -29.36
CA ALA A 9 12.12 33.78 -30.79
C ALA A 9 11.47 32.49 -31.28
N SER A 10 11.55 31.44 -30.46
CA SER A 10 10.89 30.15 -30.72
C SER A 10 10.44 29.50 -29.41
N LEU A 11 9.32 28.78 -29.46
CA LEU A 11 8.82 27.97 -28.35
C LEU A 11 9.46 26.60 -28.42
N THR A 12 9.95 26.12 -27.30
CA THR A 12 10.45 24.74 -27.16
C THR A 12 9.24 23.82 -26.92
N PRO A 13 9.08 22.70 -27.67
CA PRO A 13 8.07 21.70 -27.37
C PRO A 13 8.21 21.19 -25.94
N LEU A 14 7.10 20.90 -25.27
CA LEU A 14 7.07 20.52 -23.85
C LEU A 14 7.87 19.25 -23.57
N ASP A 15 7.76 18.24 -24.42
CA ASP A 15 8.50 16.98 -24.35
C ASP A 15 10.01 17.17 -24.42
N VAL A 16 10.49 18.08 -25.31
CA VAL A 16 11.90 18.43 -25.43
C VAL A 16 12.39 19.16 -24.17
N ALA A 17 11.60 20.10 -23.64
CA ALA A 17 11.92 20.83 -22.42
C ALA A 17 11.98 19.90 -21.20
N LEU A 18 11.02 18.98 -21.05
CA LEU A 18 11.00 17.97 -19.99
C LEU A 18 12.18 17.01 -20.10
N ALA A 19 12.48 16.53 -21.31
CA ALA A 19 13.63 15.67 -21.53
C ALA A 19 14.95 16.35 -21.18
N ALA A 20 15.09 17.63 -21.50
CA ALA A 20 16.27 18.42 -21.12
C ALA A 20 16.36 18.61 -19.59
N LEU A 21 15.23 18.91 -18.93
CA LEU A 21 15.17 19.10 -17.48
C LEU A 21 15.50 17.83 -16.70
N THR A 22 15.10 16.67 -17.21
CA THR A 22 15.24 15.38 -16.49
C THR A 22 16.50 14.58 -16.88
N ARG A 23 17.27 15.04 -17.86
CA ARG A 23 18.41 14.30 -18.46
C ARG A 23 19.40 13.76 -17.47
N ASP A 24 19.77 14.57 -16.47
CA ASP A 24 20.85 14.26 -15.52
C ASP A 24 20.31 14.02 -14.10
N LEU A 25 18.99 13.82 -13.97
CA LEU A 25 18.37 13.57 -12.66
C LEU A 25 18.50 12.11 -12.27
N ALA A 26 19.09 11.85 -11.11
CA ALA A 26 19.05 10.56 -10.46
C ALA A 26 17.86 10.50 -9.47
N PRO A 27 17.24 9.32 -9.30
CA PRO A 27 16.20 9.16 -8.28
C PRO A 27 16.77 9.43 -6.87
N VAL A 28 15.99 10.11 -6.02
CA VAL A 28 16.39 10.33 -4.61
C VAL A 28 16.61 9.00 -3.89
N ALA A 29 17.47 9.01 -2.87
CA ALA A 29 17.73 7.82 -2.06
C ALA A 29 16.44 7.27 -1.44
N PRO A 30 16.30 5.93 -1.32
CA PRO A 30 15.15 5.33 -0.65
C PRO A 30 15.18 5.63 0.85
N THR A 31 13.99 5.71 1.45
CA THR A 31 13.79 5.87 2.89
C THR A 31 12.67 4.96 3.37
N GLU A 32 12.75 4.54 4.63
CA GLU A 32 11.70 3.74 5.26
C GLU A 32 10.63 4.67 5.85
N LEU A 33 9.41 4.59 5.32
CA LEU A 33 8.26 5.32 5.85
C LEU A 33 7.23 4.37 6.47
N GLN A 34 6.50 4.87 7.46
CA GLN A 34 5.32 4.18 7.97
C GLN A 34 4.30 4.01 6.86
N LEU A 35 3.46 2.96 6.93
CA LEU A 35 2.44 2.71 5.90
C LEU A 35 1.51 3.90 5.70
N THR A 36 1.21 4.65 6.77
CA THR A 36 0.37 5.87 6.72
C THR A 36 0.95 6.96 5.83
N ASP A 37 2.27 7.03 5.73
CA ASP A 37 2.99 8.11 5.04
C ASP A 37 3.53 7.68 3.66
N ALA A 38 3.45 6.39 3.36
CA ALA A 38 3.98 5.81 2.13
C ALA A 38 3.06 5.98 0.91
N LEU A 39 1.78 6.30 1.13
CA LEU A 39 0.80 6.45 0.05
C LEU A 39 1.22 7.54 -0.95
N GLY A 40 1.19 7.20 -2.23
CA GLY A 40 1.55 8.11 -3.31
C GLY A 40 3.05 8.27 -3.55
N CYS A 41 3.92 7.86 -2.62
CA CYS A 41 5.37 7.82 -2.82
C CYS A 41 5.75 6.81 -3.92
N ILE A 42 6.98 6.88 -4.39
CA ILE A 42 7.50 5.93 -5.38
C ILE A 42 8.13 4.74 -4.64
N ALA A 43 7.68 3.54 -4.94
CA ALA A 43 8.23 2.31 -4.36
C ALA A 43 9.74 2.19 -4.69
N ALA A 44 10.54 1.91 -3.68
CA ALA A 44 11.93 1.48 -3.86
C ALA A 44 11.98 -0.05 -3.96
N GLN A 45 13.16 -0.62 -4.09
CA GLN A 45 13.31 -2.07 -4.07
C GLN A 45 12.91 -2.61 -2.70
N MET A 46 12.00 -3.58 -2.68
CA MET A 46 11.48 -4.22 -1.48
C MET A 46 11.79 -5.72 -1.52
N PRO A 47 11.97 -6.36 -0.37
CA PRO A 47 12.12 -7.81 -0.32
C PRO A 47 10.81 -8.51 -0.74
N PRO A 48 10.90 -9.75 -1.23
CA PRO A 48 9.73 -10.54 -1.54
C PRO A 48 8.93 -10.85 -0.25
N LEU A 49 7.61 -10.84 -0.37
CA LEU A 49 6.70 -11.20 0.71
C LEU A 49 6.76 -12.69 1.02
N LYS A 50 6.47 -13.04 2.27
CA LYS A 50 6.20 -14.41 2.68
C LYS A 50 4.76 -14.78 2.30
N PRO A 51 4.46 -16.09 2.08
CA PRO A 51 3.09 -16.52 1.88
C PRO A 51 2.18 -16.14 3.05
N HIS A 52 0.95 -15.72 2.75
CA HIS A 52 -0.06 -15.43 3.78
C HIS A 52 -1.43 -16.03 3.36
N PRO A 53 -2.14 -16.71 4.27
CA PRO A 53 -1.65 -17.17 5.58
C PRO A 53 -0.46 -18.15 5.44
N PRO A 54 0.38 -18.32 6.47
CA PRO A 54 1.57 -19.18 6.39
C PRO A 54 1.25 -20.69 6.39
N HIS A 55 0.03 -21.05 6.80
CA HIS A 55 -0.52 -22.42 6.81
C HIS A 55 -1.98 -22.36 6.43
N ASP A 56 -2.61 -23.50 6.17
CA ASP A 56 -4.05 -23.61 6.02
C ASP A 56 -4.73 -23.15 7.32
N VAL A 57 -5.74 -22.27 7.21
CA VAL A 57 -6.50 -21.75 8.36
C VAL A 57 -7.99 -21.86 8.12
N ALA A 58 -8.77 -21.95 9.19
CA ALA A 58 -10.23 -21.92 9.12
C ALA A 58 -10.72 -20.59 8.52
N ALA A 59 -11.65 -20.66 7.58
CA ALA A 59 -12.27 -19.49 6.97
C ALA A 59 -13.45 -18.96 7.78
N ALA A 60 -14.04 -19.80 8.63
CA ALA A 60 -15.17 -19.51 9.51
C ALA A 60 -15.07 -20.39 10.76
N ASP A 61 -15.81 -20.01 11.80
CA ASP A 61 -15.98 -20.81 13.00
C ASP A 61 -16.72 -22.10 12.67
N GLY A 62 -16.29 -23.22 13.26
CA GLY A 62 -16.95 -24.49 13.02
C GLY A 62 -16.15 -25.71 13.45
N TRP A 63 -16.59 -26.86 12.99
CA TRP A 63 -15.97 -28.16 13.26
C TRP A 63 -14.97 -28.52 12.16
N ALA A 64 -13.71 -28.64 12.51
CA ALA A 64 -12.66 -29.13 11.62
C ALA A 64 -12.75 -30.65 11.53
N LEU A 65 -12.82 -31.17 10.31
CA LEU A 65 -13.05 -32.57 9.98
C LEU A 65 -12.23 -32.96 8.74
N ARG A 66 -12.24 -34.25 8.44
CA ARG A 66 -11.69 -34.78 7.19
C ARG A 66 -12.83 -35.07 6.22
N ALA A 67 -12.88 -34.39 5.11
CA ALA A 67 -13.97 -34.47 4.13
C ALA A 67 -14.25 -35.90 3.65
N ASN A 68 -13.20 -36.71 3.44
CA ASN A 68 -13.38 -38.10 3.02
C ASN A 68 -14.14 -38.98 4.02
N ASP A 69 -14.13 -38.64 5.30
CA ASP A 69 -14.82 -39.38 6.33
C ASP A 69 -16.31 -39.00 6.44
N LEU A 70 -16.75 -38.00 5.64
CA LEU A 70 -18.10 -37.44 5.66
C LEU A 70 -18.94 -37.88 4.46
N VAL A 71 -18.40 -38.71 3.59
CA VAL A 71 -19.09 -39.15 2.36
C VAL A 71 -20.34 -39.95 2.70
N GLY A 72 -21.50 -39.50 2.19
CA GLY A 72 -22.81 -40.09 2.47
C GLY A 72 -23.52 -39.51 3.69
N ALA A 73 -22.91 -38.56 4.42
CA ALA A 73 -23.52 -37.90 5.55
C ALA A 73 -24.68 -36.99 5.11
N SER A 74 -25.83 -37.14 5.74
CA SER A 74 -26.96 -36.25 5.52
C SER A 74 -27.88 -36.22 6.75
N SER A 75 -28.81 -35.28 6.79
CA SER A 75 -29.84 -35.22 7.85
C SER A 75 -30.74 -36.47 7.92
N TYR A 76 -30.86 -37.22 6.82
CA TYR A 76 -31.59 -38.49 6.76
C TYR A 76 -30.72 -39.72 7.03
N SER A 77 -29.41 -39.56 6.91
CA SER A 77 -28.43 -40.62 7.13
C SER A 77 -27.22 -40.02 7.90
N PRO A 78 -27.37 -39.73 9.19
CA PRO A 78 -26.26 -39.23 10.00
C PRO A 78 -25.13 -40.24 10.09
N LEU A 79 -23.89 -39.79 9.96
CA LEU A 79 -22.70 -40.62 10.05
C LEU A 79 -22.04 -40.48 11.43
N PRO A 80 -21.84 -41.58 12.20
CA PRO A 80 -21.08 -41.52 13.43
C PRO A 80 -19.62 -41.28 13.13
N LEU A 81 -19.00 -40.36 13.87
CA LEU A 81 -17.58 -40.08 13.76
C LEU A 81 -16.75 -41.02 14.63
N ALA A 82 -15.69 -41.57 14.07
CA ALA A 82 -14.72 -42.41 14.81
C ALA A 82 -13.83 -41.59 15.74
N THR A 83 -13.61 -40.30 15.41
CA THR A 83 -12.81 -39.35 16.18
C THR A 83 -13.63 -38.11 16.49
N SER A 84 -13.45 -37.54 17.68
CA SER A 84 -14.11 -36.31 18.05
C SER A 84 -13.66 -35.17 17.13
N PRO A 85 -14.61 -34.36 16.57
CA PRO A 85 -14.26 -33.19 15.79
C PRO A 85 -13.59 -32.13 16.65
N VAL A 86 -12.78 -31.28 16.04
CA VAL A 86 -12.10 -30.18 16.72
C VAL A 86 -12.80 -28.88 16.35
N TRP A 87 -13.23 -28.12 17.36
CA TRP A 87 -13.75 -26.78 17.13
C TRP A 87 -12.63 -25.83 16.76
N VAL A 88 -12.81 -25.02 15.73
CA VAL A 88 -11.90 -23.99 15.27
C VAL A 88 -12.65 -22.67 15.08
N GLU A 89 -11.96 -21.57 15.33
CA GLU A 89 -12.44 -20.21 15.03
C GLU A 89 -11.80 -19.72 13.72
N ALA A 90 -12.45 -18.75 13.08
CA ALA A 90 -11.95 -18.14 11.86
C ALA A 90 -10.54 -17.57 12.06
N GLY A 91 -9.58 -18.04 11.25
CA GLY A 91 -8.17 -17.68 11.38
C GLY A 91 -7.32 -18.70 12.14
N ASP A 92 -7.91 -19.65 12.86
CA ASP A 92 -7.17 -20.72 13.52
C ASP A 92 -6.48 -21.61 12.49
N ARG A 93 -5.29 -22.08 12.86
CA ARG A 93 -4.59 -23.07 12.06
C ARG A 93 -5.41 -24.36 11.98
N MET A 94 -5.56 -24.89 10.78
CA MET A 94 -6.23 -26.18 10.60
C MET A 94 -5.50 -27.28 11.37
N PRO A 95 -6.26 -28.11 12.15
CA PRO A 95 -5.68 -29.27 12.79
C PRO A 95 -5.09 -30.26 11.79
N GLU A 96 -4.08 -30.99 12.22
CA GLU A 96 -3.45 -32.00 11.38
C GLU A 96 -4.48 -33.09 10.98
N ALA A 97 -4.46 -33.47 9.72
CA ALA A 97 -5.41 -34.42 9.10
C ALA A 97 -6.84 -33.86 8.86
N CYS A 98 -7.18 -32.63 9.24
CA CYS A 98 -8.43 -31.99 8.87
C CYS A 98 -8.25 -31.15 7.60
N ASP A 99 -9.22 -31.22 6.69
CA ASP A 99 -9.17 -30.52 5.40
C ASP A 99 -10.47 -29.81 5.04
N CYS A 100 -11.46 -29.82 5.95
CA CYS A 100 -12.69 -29.04 5.82
C CYS A 100 -13.15 -28.51 7.17
N VAL A 101 -14.00 -27.46 7.13
CA VAL A 101 -14.71 -26.90 8.29
C VAL A 101 -16.19 -26.89 7.97
N LEU A 102 -17.00 -27.47 8.85
CA LEU A 102 -18.45 -27.45 8.83
C LEU A 102 -18.99 -26.54 9.93
N ASP A 103 -20.13 -25.93 9.70
CA ASP A 103 -20.83 -25.11 10.69
C ASP A 103 -21.28 -25.94 11.92
N SER A 104 -21.60 -25.25 13.01
CA SER A 104 -21.99 -25.88 14.27
C SER A 104 -23.21 -26.80 14.16
N GLY A 105 -24.15 -26.49 13.26
CA GLY A 105 -25.38 -27.26 13.06
C GLY A 105 -25.19 -28.54 12.26
N SER A 106 -24.01 -28.74 11.64
CA SER A 106 -23.70 -29.92 10.86
C SER A 106 -23.20 -31.09 11.69
N VAL A 107 -22.96 -30.89 12.99
CA VAL A 107 -22.48 -31.93 13.93
C VAL A 107 -23.44 -32.04 15.10
N ASP A 108 -23.99 -33.23 15.32
CA ASP A 108 -24.84 -33.56 16.47
C ASP A 108 -24.04 -34.17 17.60
N LEU A 109 -23.96 -33.44 18.71
CA LEU A 109 -23.25 -33.81 19.95
C LEU A 109 -24.24 -34.31 21.03
N SER A 110 -25.55 -34.36 20.76
CA SER A 110 -26.56 -34.67 21.79
C SER A 110 -26.67 -36.13 22.14
N GLY A 111 -26.16 -37.03 21.28
CA GLY A 111 -26.25 -38.46 21.45
C GLY A 111 -24.96 -39.07 22.13
N PRO A 112 -24.99 -40.39 22.38
CA PRO A 112 -23.81 -41.10 22.92
C PRO A 112 -22.64 -41.17 21.93
N LEU A 113 -22.90 -40.95 20.65
CA LEU A 113 -21.91 -40.86 19.58
C LEU A 113 -22.07 -39.50 18.86
N VAL A 114 -20.97 -38.88 18.56
CA VAL A 114 -20.95 -37.68 17.73
C VAL A 114 -21.31 -38.05 16.29
N GLN A 115 -22.28 -37.37 15.71
CA GLN A 115 -22.73 -37.65 14.34
C GLN A 115 -22.63 -36.41 13.48
N VAL A 116 -22.32 -36.62 12.21
CA VAL A 116 -22.32 -35.56 11.18
C VAL A 116 -23.52 -35.73 10.27
N VAL A 117 -24.23 -34.64 9.99
CA VAL A 117 -25.46 -34.60 9.19
C VAL A 117 -25.29 -33.90 7.84
N ALA A 118 -24.06 -33.61 7.47
CA ALA A 118 -23.73 -32.96 6.20
C ALA A 118 -22.41 -33.47 5.61
N GLU A 119 -22.34 -33.58 4.29
CA GLU A 119 -21.10 -33.81 3.56
C GLU A 119 -20.27 -32.53 3.45
N ALA A 120 -18.98 -32.69 3.22
CA ALA A 120 -18.06 -31.63 2.84
C ALA A 120 -17.11 -32.08 1.74
N ILE A 121 -16.61 -31.14 0.98
CA ILE A 121 -15.54 -31.36 0.03
C ILE A 121 -14.18 -30.89 0.62
N PRO A 122 -13.05 -31.50 0.24
CA PRO A 122 -11.74 -31.06 0.68
C PRO A 122 -11.51 -29.58 0.36
N GLY A 123 -11.11 -28.79 1.37
CA GLY A 123 -10.94 -27.34 1.28
C GLY A 123 -12.16 -26.50 1.60
N GLN A 124 -13.32 -27.10 1.82
CA GLN A 124 -14.53 -26.34 2.22
C GLN A 124 -14.29 -25.69 3.59
N GLY A 125 -14.55 -24.38 3.70
CA GLY A 125 -14.34 -23.63 4.93
C GLY A 125 -12.86 -23.44 5.31
N VAL A 126 -11.91 -23.68 4.39
CA VAL A 126 -10.47 -23.55 4.62
C VAL A 126 -9.85 -22.50 3.70
N ARG A 127 -9.08 -21.57 4.26
CA ARG A 127 -8.19 -20.68 3.51
C ARG A 127 -6.82 -21.33 3.43
N ARG A 128 -6.39 -21.59 2.20
CA ARG A 128 -5.12 -22.28 1.93
C ARG A 128 -3.91 -21.42 2.24
N ALA A 129 -2.84 -22.04 2.65
CA ALA A 129 -1.52 -21.41 2.78
C ALA A 129 -1.17 -20.65 1.50
N GLY A 130 -0.78 -19.37 1.63
CA GLY A 130 -0.47 -18.51 0.50
C GLY A 130 -1.67 -18.10 -0.36
N GLY A 131 -2.90 -18.40 0.06
CA GLY A 131 -4.11 -18.08 -0.73
C GLY A 131 -4.37 -16.59 -0.88
N ASP A 132 -4.02 -15.78 0.10
CA ASP A 132 -4.18 -14.32 0.06
C ASP A 132 -2.95 -13.63 -0.56
N ILE A 133 -1.75 -14.09 -0.18
CA ILE A 133 -0.46 -13.63 -0.70
C ILE A 133 0.37 -14.86 -1.03
N ALA A 134 0.63 -15.08 -2.30
CA ALA A 134 1.35 -16.27 -2.79
C ALA A 134 2.84 -16.32 -2.37
N GLY A 135 3.39 -15.24 -1.85
CA GLY A 135 4.83 -15.14 -1.57
C GLY A 135 5.68 -14.96 -2.82
N GLY A 136 6.94 -14.58 -2.64
CA GLY A 136 7.89 -14.41 -3.74
C GLY A 136 7.79 -13.11 -4.51
N THR A 137 6.68 -12.35 -4.37
CA THR A 137 6.49 -11.03 -4.99
C THR A 137 6.71 -9.91 -3.98
N ALA A 138 7.16 -8.74 -4.42
CA ALA A 138 7.23 -7.55 -3.58
C ALA A 138 5.83 -6.91 -3.45
N VAL A 139 5.63 -6.09 -2.40
CA VAL A 139 4.39 -5.30 -2.21
C VAL A 139 4.08 -4.44 -3.42
N ALA A 140 5.10 -3.82 -3.99
CA ALA A 140 5.03 -2.99 -5.18
C ALA A 140 6.31 -3.11 -5.99
N GLU A 141 6.21 -3.00 -7.31
CA GLU A 141 7.36 -2.93 -8.19
C GLU A 141 8.14 -1.62 -7.96
N ALA A 142 9.47 -1.70 -7.96
CA ALA A 142 10.32 -0.54 -7.83
C ALA A 142 10.08 0.46 -8.97
N GLY A 143 10.01 1.75 -8.64
CA GLY A 143 9.70 2.84 -9.58
C GLY A 143 8.20 3.11 -9.77
N ARG A 144 7.33 2.25 -9.29
CA ARG A 144 5.87 2.45 -9.35
C ARG A 144 5.38 3.26 -8.13
N ARG A 145 4.30 4.00 -8.32
CA ARG A 145 3.64 4.69 -7.20
C ARG A 145 2.96 3.69 -6.27
N VAL A 146 3.12 3.89 -4.96
CA VAL A 146 2.42 3.13 -3.92
C VAL A 146 0.94 3.51 -3.91
N LEU A 147 0.08 2.52 -4.08
CA LEU A 147 -1.38 2.65 -4.15
C LEU A 147 -2.05 2.11 -2.87
N PRO A 148 -3.32 2.45 -2.59
CA PRO A 148 -4.04 1.93 -1.43
C PRO A 148 -4.04 0.40 -1.32
N ARG A 149 -4.13 -0.31 -2.45
CA ARG A 149 -4.05 -1.77 -2.48
C ARG A 149 -2.71 -2.33 -2.00
N ASP A 150 -1.61 -1.61 -2.27
CA ASP A 150 -0.28 -2.03 -1.83
C ASP A 150 -0.14 -1.90 -0.31
N LEU A 151 -0.75 -0.86 0.27
CA LEU A 151 -0.82 -0.70 1.73
C LEU A 151 -1.68 -1.79 2.39
N LEU A 152 -2.75 -2.25 1.72
CA LEU A 152 -3.55 -3.37 2.19
C LEU A 152 -2.71 -4.65 2.21
N ILE A 153 -2.01 -4.96 1.11
CA ILE A 153 -1.11 -6.12 1.01
C ILE A 153 0.00 -6.04 2.06
N ALA A 154 0.62 -4.87 2.24
CA ALA A 154 1.66 -4.66 3.24
C ALA A 154 1.14 -4.95 4.66
N ARG A 155 -0.05 -4.45 5.01
CA ARG A 155 -0.68 -4.71 6.32
C ARG A 155 -1.02 -6.18 6.51
N ALA A 156 -1.61 -6.82 5.51
CA ALA A 156 -1.91 -8.26 5.55
C ALA A 156 -0.64 -9.10 5.73
N ALA A 157 0.47 -8.66 5.13
CA ALA A 157 1.79 -9.29 5.31
C ALA A 157 2.48 -8.94 6.66
N GLY A 158 1.85 -8.13 7.52
CA GLY A 158 2.39 -7.73 8.83
C GLY A 158 3.47 -6.65 8.77
N LEU A 159 3.64 -5.98 7.62
CA LEU A 159 4.62 -4.90 7.48
C LEU A 159 4.11 -3.62 8.16
N GLN A 160 5.03 -2.88 8.78
CA GLN A 160 4.75 -1.58 9.40
C GLN A 160 5.29 -0.42 8.57
N LYS A 161 6.31 -0.68 7.74
CA LYS A 161 7.01 0.30 6.93
C LYS A 161 7.20 -0.20 5.51
N LEU A 162 7.38 0.74 4.58
CA LEU A 162 7.78 0.47 3.20
C LEU A 162 9.00 1.29 2.84
N SER A 163 9.87 0.69 2.02
CA SER A 163 10.99 1.39 1.39
C SER A 163 10.47 2.17 0.18
N VAL A 164 10.56 3.48 0.24
CA VAL A 164 10.02 4.38 -0.78
C VAL A 164 10.98 5.53 -1.08
N ARG A 165 10.77 6.17 -2.21
CA ARG A 165 11.43 7.43 -2.58
C ARG A 165 10.43 8.55 -2.44
N ARG A 166 10.77 9.55 -1.63
CA ARG A 166 9.94 10.72 -1.34
C ARG A 166 10.77 11.98 -1.53
N PRO A 167 10.80 12.58 -2.73
CA PRO A 167 11.53 13.81 -2.99
C PRO A 167 11.03 14.94 -2.09
N ARG A 168 11.95 15.77 -1.59
CA ARG A 168 11.66 16.97 -0.83
C ARG A 168 11.62 18.17 -1.79
N VAL A 169 10.46 18.80 -1.88
CA VAL A 169 10.22 19.93 -2.76
C VAL A 169 10.05 21.20 -1.93
N ARG A 170 10.83 22.22 -2.26
CA ARG A 170 10.65 23.56 -1.70
C ARG A 170 9.97 24.45 -2.74
N VAL A 171 8.80 25.00 -2.39
CA VAL A 171 8.09 25.99 -3.18
C VAL A 171 8.33 27.35 -2.56
N VAL A 172 9.02 28.21 -3.29
CA VAL A 172 9.34 29.58 -2.85
C VAL A 172 8.44 30.55 -3.58
N ASN A 173 7.71 31.35 -2.83
CA ASN A 173 6.84 32.41 -3.36
C ASN A 173 7.46 33.79 -3.15
N ASP A 174 7.32 34.65 -4.16
CA ASP A 174 7.66 36.09 -4.05
C ASP A 174 6.72 36.77 -3.02
N PRO A 175 7.23 37.69 -2.19
CA PRO A 175 6.40 38.42 -1.24
C PRO A 175 5.37 39.28 -1.97
N GLY A 176 4.11 39.03 -1.68
CA GLY A 176 2.96 39.75 -2.26
C GLY A 176 1.81 39.88 -1.26
N PRO A 177 0.79 40.68 -1.56
CA PRO A 177 -0.38 40.78 -0.73
C PRO A 177 -1.21 39.50 -0.83
N GLY A 178 -1.21 38.70 0.26
CA GLY A 178 -1.98 37.47 0.38
C GLY A 178 -1.24 36.19 -0.05
N GLU A 179 -1.90 35.06 0.10
CA GLU A 179 -1.36 33.76 -0.31
C GLU A 179 -1.37 33.63 -1.84
N SER A 180 -0.28 33.11 -2.39
CA SER A 180 -0.19 32.82 -3.82
C SER A 180 -0.99 31.56 -4.18
N VAL A 181 -2.10 31.72 -4.86
CA VAL A 181 -2.92 30.60 -5.37
C VAL A 181 -2.10 29.66 -6.25
N THR A 182 -1.17 30.20 -7.04
CA THR A 182 -0.26 29.39 -7.89
C THR A 182 0.70 28.55 -7.06
N ALA A 183 1.31 29.14 -6.03
CA ALA A 183 2.19 28.40 -5.14
C ALA A 183 1.43 27.29 -4.40
N HIS A 184 0.21 27.57 -3.98
CA HIS A 184 -0.66 26.60 -3.33
C HIS A 184 -1.02 25.43 -4.27
N LEU A 185 -1.42 25.73 -5.49
CA LEU A 185 -1.73 24.71 -6.52
C LEU A 185 -0.51 23.80 -6.80
N ILE A 186 0.67 24.41 -6.93
CA ILE A 186 1.92 23.67 -7.16
C ILE A 186 2.22 22.75 -5.97
N ALA A 187 2.11 23.27 -4.76
CA ALA A 187 2.35 22.52 -3.53
C ALA A 187 1.39 21.33 -3.38
N GLU A 188 0.10 21.54 -3.64
CA GLU A 188 -0.92 20.48 -3.63
C GLU A 188 -0.64 19.41 -4.68
N GLY A 189 -0.32 19.84 -5.91
CA GLY A 189 0.06 18.92 -6.99
C GLY A 189 1.28 18.09 -6.64
N ALA A 190 2.31 18.69 -6.06
CA ALA A 190 3.51 18.01 -5.61
C ALA A 190 3.22 17.01 -4.47
N ARG A 191 2.45 17.39 -3.44
CA ARG A 191 2.01 16.48 -2.37
C ARG A 191 1.25 15.28 -2.93
N LYS A 192 0.31 15.54 -3.84
CA LYS A 192 -0.43 14.49 -4.54
C LYS A 192 0.47 13.57 -5.36
N ALA A 193 1.61 14.07 -5.82
CA ALA A 193 2.63 13.28 -6.50
C ALA A 193 3.52 12.45 -5.54
N GLY A 194 3.29 12.51 -4.22
CA GLY A 194 4.01 11.73 -3.22
C GLY A 194 5.32 12.37 -2.77
N THR A 195 5.43 13.70 -2.88
CA THR A 195 6.61 14.45 -2.42
C THR A 195 6.37 15.06 -1.04
N ASP A 196 7.46 15.37 -0.34
CA ASP A 196 7.44 16.19 0.86
C ASP A 196 7.59 17.66 0.47
N VAL A 197 6.62 18.52 0.82
CA VAL A 197 6.55 19.89 0.32
C VAL A 197 6.65 20.89 1.45
N THR A 198 7.66 21.75 1.36
CA THR A 198 7.82 22.94 2.20
C THR A 198 7.52 24.19 1.37
N CYS A 199 6.60 25.02 1.84
CA CYS A 199 6.32 26.33 1.23
C CYS A 199 7.03 27.43 2.01
N VAL A 200 7.72 28.31 1.30
CA VAL A 200 8.43 29.47 1.88
C VAL A 200 8.01 30.72 1.13
N VAL A 201 7.72 31.79 1.86
CA VAL A 201 7.52 33.13 1.29
C VAL A 201 8.77 33.93 1.60
N ALA A 202 9.38 34.56 0.60
CA ALA A 202 10.50 35.46 0.82
C ALA A 202 10.04 36.65 1.70
N ALA A 203 10.84 37.04 2.67
CA ALA A 203 10.47 38.08 3.64
C ALA A 203 10.29 39.44 2.97
N SER A 204 11.03 39.74 1.92
CA SER A 204 10.99 40.98 1.13
C SER A 204 11.54 40.71 -0.28
N ARG A 205 11.43 41.73 -1.16
CA ARG A 205 11.94 41.66 -2.54
C ARG A 205 13.41 42.02 -2.67
N ASP A 206 14.14 42.20 -1.57
CA ASP A 206 15.56 42.43 -1.63
C ASP A 206 16.34 41.12 -1.91
N THR A 207 17.54 41.28 -2.44
CA THR A 207 18.40 40.17 -2.84
C THR A 207 18.72 39.20 -1.70
N ALA A 208 18.91 39.69 -0.48
CA ALA A 208 19.27 38.86 0.66
C ALA A 208 18.09 37.98 1.11
N SER A 209 16.89 38.57 1.17
CA SER A 209 15.66 37.84 1.52
C SER A 209 15.30 36.77 0.48
N ILE A 210 15.45 37.08 -0.80
CA ILE A 210 15.24 36.11 -1.88
C ILE A 210 16.31 35.00 -1.81
N ALA A 211 17.59 35.35 -1.66
CA ALA A 211 18.67 34.38 -1.56
C ALA A 211 18.48 33.41 -0.38
N ASN A 212 18.03 33.91 0.78
CA ASN A 212 17.72 33.09 1.94
C ASN A 212 16.54 32.14 1.68
N ALA A 213 15.49 32.59 0.96
CA ALA A 213 14.36 31.76 0.60
C ALA A 213 14.73 30.66 -0.40
N LEU A 214 15.69 30.94 -1.28
CA LEU A 214 16.25 30.02 -2.29
C LEU A 214 17.28 29.03 -1.73
N ASP A 215 17.50 29.00 -0.41
CA ASP A 215 18.39 28.03 0.19
C ASP A 215 17.97 26.59 -0.23
N THR A 216 18.91 25.88 -0.87
CA THR A 216 18.71 24.50 -1.35
C THR A 216 18.99 23.46 -0.27
N GLY A 217 19.42 23.90 0.92
CA GLY A 217 19.64 23.00 2.05
C GLY A 217 18.39 22.21 2.41
N GLY A 218 18.49 20.88 2.35
CA GLY A 218 17.38 20.01 2.75
C GLY A 218 16.25 19.84 1.74
N CYS A 219 16.38 20.26 0.48
CA CYS A 219 15.44 19.94 -0.60
C CYS A 219 16.15 19.31 -1.82
N ASP A 220 15.39 18.53 -2.57
CA ASP A 220 15.85 17.84 -3.78
C ASP A 220 15.40 18.60 -5.04
N LEU A 221 14.34 19.38 -4.93
CA LEU A 221 13.81 20.25 -5.99
C LEU A 221 13.34 21.58 -5.38
N LEU A 222 13.72 22.66 -6.01
CA LEU A 222 13.27 23.99 -5.66
C LEU A 222 12.45 24.57 -6.82
N LEU A 223 11.24 25.04 -6.51
CA LEU A 223 10.33 25.71 -7.45
C LEU A 223 10.08 27.14 -6.99
N THR A 224 10.25 28.10 -7.86
CA THR A 224 9.96 29.49 -7.57
C THR A 224 8.66 29.93 -8.25
N VAL A 225 7.82 30.62 -7.51
CA VAL A 225 6.59 31.20 -7.99
C VAL A 225 6.66 32.69 -7.77
N GLY A 226 6.66 33.45 -8.82
CA GLY A 226 6.74 34.90 -8.69
C GLY A 226 6.70 35.63 -10.01
N GLY A 227 6.42 36.91 -9.90
CA GLY A 227 6.76 37.92 -10.83
C GLY A 227 6.16 37.81 -12.23
N SER A 228 4.87 38.03 -12.39
CA SER A 228 4.42 38.83 -13.55
C SER A 228 4.78 40.26 -13.21
N GLY A 229 6.02 40.63 -13.53
CA GLY A 229 6.71 41.83 -13.19
C GLY A 229 5.97 43.12 -13.25
#